data_c5697bdda83be769a5a40a0f3c2cb937
#
_entry.id   c5697bdda83be769a5a40a0f3c2cb937
#
_cell.length_a   1.000
_cell.length_b   1.000
_cell.length_c   1.000
_cell.angle_alpha   90.00
_cell.angle_beta   90.00
_cell.angle_gamma   90.00
#
_symmetry.space_group_name_H-M   'P 1'
#
loop_
_entity.id
_entity.type
_entity.pdbx_description
1 polymer ?
#
loop_
_entity_poly.entity_id
_entity_poly.type
_entity_poly.pdbx_seq_one_letter_code
_entity_poly.pdbx_strand_id
1 'polypeptide(L)'
;MFLPGKPVLPSFDDGNGNDDKEKTTKKSSVNFSNAREALERKSPLATRLFQIDGVTGVFFGRDFVTVTKSDEHDWEVLKAEVFAKIMDFYASGEDAVRLSSSESSGNDDEEEDEDNPNRILETDSETVAMIKELLETRIKPAVAEDGGDIAFKKFDEEEGVVYVQLRGACDGCPSSTVTLKSGIENMLMHYVPEVKGVVPWEGDKEMDLLDMADLMRGRS
;
A
#
# COMPACT_ATOMS: atom_id res chain seq x y z
N MET A 1 9.42 -7.03 -7.67
CA MET A 1 8.26 -6.58 -8.45
C MET A 1 8.18 -7.33 -9.77
N PHE A 2 6.98 -7.73 -10.19
CA PHE A 2 6.68 -8.45 -11.42
C PHE A 2 5.64 -7.67 -12.22
N LEU A 3 5.85 -7.55 -13.54
CA LEU A 3 4.96 -6.85 -14.46
C LEU A 3 4.30 -7.89 -15.38
N PRO A 4 3.04 -8.27 -15.15
CA PRO A 4 2.36 -9.29 -15.96
C PRO A 4 2.02 -8.82 -17.38
N GLY A 5 2.13 -7.52 -17.67
CA GLY A 5 1.72 -6.92 -18.94
C GLY A 5 0.20 -6.78 -19.12
N LYS A 6 -0.55 -7.03 -18.05
CA LYS A 6 -2.01 -6.87 -17.95
C LYS A 6 -2.34 -6.21 -16.61
N PRO A 7 -3.47 -5.51 -16.50
CA PRO A 7 -3.94 -5.00 -15.22
C PRO A 7 -4.07 -6.13 -14.19
N VAL A 8 -3.58 -5.90 -12.99
CA VAL A 8 -3.69 -6.82 -11.84
C VAL A 8 -4.98 -6.55 -11.09
N LEU A 9 -5.25 -5.27 -10.86
CA LEU A 9 -6.52 -4.84 -10.27
C LEU A 9 -7.46 -4.40 -11.40
N PRO A 10 -8.74 -4.78 -11.35
CA PRO A 10 -9.71 -4.38 -12.36
C PRO A 10 -9.79 -2.84 -12.40
N SER A 11 -9.58 -2.28 -13.59
CA SER A 11 -10.03 -0.93 -13.91
C SER A 11 -11.48 -1.06 -14.33
N PHE A 12 -12.41 -0.53 -13.59
CA PHE A 12 -13.77 -0.36 -14.09
C PHE A 12 -13.72 0.76 -15.13
N ASP A 13 -13.60 0.36 -16.40
CA ASP A 13 -13.84 1.22 -17.54
C ASP A 13 -15.34 1.15 -17.80
N ASP A 14 -16.08 2.12 -17.32
CA ASP A 14 -17.48 2.30 -17.66
C ASP A 14 -17.52 2.70 -19.13
N GLY A 15 -17.68 1.71 -20.01
CA GLY A 15 -17.75 1.86 -21.46
C GLY A 15 -18.90 2.74 -21.97
N ASN A 16 -19.14 3.87 -21.33
CA ASN A 16 -20.08 4.89 -21.74
C ASN A 16 -19.37 6.25 -21.78
N GLY A 17 -18.91 6.59 -23.01
CA GLY A 17 -18.20 7.84 -23.28
C GLY A 17 -19.07 9.08 -23.10
N ASN A 18 -19.27 9.49 -21.87
CA ASN A 18 -19.69 10.82 -21.50
C ASN A 18 -18.65 11.42 -20.55
N ASP A 19 -17.93 12.39 -21.09
CA ASP A 19 -16.93 13.24 -20.47
C ASP A 19 -17.49 14.11 -19.33
N ASP A 20 -18.06 13.54 -18.27
CA ASP A 20 -18.33 14.30 -17.06
C ASP A 20 -18.53 13.38 -15.86
N LYS A 21 -17.62 13.51 -14.90
CA LYS A 21 -17.57 12.91 -13.57
C LYS A 21 -16.88 11.55 -13.46
N GLU A 22 -15.57 11.63 -13.42
CA GLU A 22 -14.63 10.67 -12.84
C GLU A 22 -14.97 10.43 -11.35
N LYS A 23 -15.87 9.48 -11.10
CA LYS A 23 -16.07 8.83 -9.81
C LYS A 23 -15.82 7.35 -9.99
N THR A 24 -14.56 6.97 -10.07
CA THR A 24 -14.16 5.58 -10.03
C THR A 24 -13.43 5.32 -8.73
N THR A 25 -14.03 4.56 -7.85
CA THR A 25 -13.40 3.98 -6.67
C THR A 25 -12.24 3.09 -7.08
N LYS A 26 -11.09 3.70 -7.14
CA LYS A 26 -9.84 3.02 -7.50
C LYS A 26 -9.20 2.51 -6.23
N LYS A 27 -9.44 1.24 -5.85
CA LYS A 27 -8.46 0.53 -5.05
C LYS A 27 -7.16 0.54 -5.83
N SER A 28 -6.31 1.50 -5.54
CA SER A 28 -5.03 1.68 -6.25
C SER A 28 -4.04 0.59 -5.89
N SER A 29 -4.26 -0.12 -4.78
CA SER A 29 -3.38 -1.18 -4.31
C SER A 29 -4.07 -2.11 -3.31
N VAL A 30 -3.61 -3.36 -3.21
CA VAL A 30 -4.07 -4.33 -2.21
C VAL A 30 -2.86 -5.06 -1.63
N ASN A 31 -2.72 -5.04 -0.30
CA ASN A 31 -1.67 -5.75 0.42
C ASN A 31 -2.23 -7.01 1.09
N PHE A 32 -1.46 -8.09 1.05
CA PHE A 32 -1.72 -9.35 1.71
C PHE A 32 -0.50 -9.72 2.55
N SER A 33 -0.64 -9.70 3.85
CA SER A 33 0.45 -9.99 4.79
C SER A 33 0.58 -11.49 5.10
N ASN A 34 -0.42 -12.30 4.72
CA ASN A 34 -0.42 -13.74 4.92
C ASN A 34 -1.45 -14.45 4.02
N ALA A 35 -1.31 -15.77 3.92
CA ALA A 35 -2.20 -16.62 3.11
C ALA A 35 -3.67 -16.59 3.56
N ARG A 36 -3.91 -16.40 4.86
CA ARG A 36 -5.26 -16.32 5.41
C ARG A 36 -6.00 -15.08 4.89
N GLU A 37 -5.33 -13.94 4.91
CA GLU A 37 -5.87 -12.68 4.38
C GLU A 37 -6.18 -12.79 2.88
N ALA A 38 -5.35 -13.48 2.11
CA ALA A 38 -5.58 -13.74 0.69
C ALA A 38 -6.85 -14.57 0.44
N LEU A 39 -7.14 -15.55 1.32
CA LEU A 39 -8.36 -16.35 1.27
C LEU A 39 -9.59 -15.54 1.69
N GLU A 40 -9.52 -14.80 2.79
CA GLU A 40 -10.60 -13.98 3.32
C GLU A 40 -11.03 -12.91 2.31
N ARG A 41 -10.07 -12.26 1.65
CA ARG A 41 -10.30 -11.26 0.59
C ARG A 41 -10.57 -11.87 -0.79
N LYS A 42 -10.72 -13.19 -0.86
CA LYS A 42 -11.05 -13.92 -2.10
C LYS A 42 -10.13 -13.60 -3.27
N SER A 43 -8.82 -13.54 -3.01
CA SER A 43 -7.81 -13.33 -4.06
C SER A 43 -7.19 -14.67 -4.50
N PRO A 44 -7.59 -15.23 -5.66
CA PRO A 44 -7.03 -16.47 -6.15
C PRO A 44 -5.54 -16.35 -6.49
N LEU A 45 -5.12 -15.20 -7.05
CA LEU A 45 -3.72 -14.98 -7.39
C LEU A 45 -2.84 -14.91 -6.14
N ALA A 46 -3.23 -14.11 -5.13
CA ALA A 46 -2.47 -14.04 -3.88
C ALA A 46 -2.40 -15.39 -3.18
N THR A 47 -3.51 -16.14 -3.16
CA THR A 47 -3.56 -17.48 -2.57
C THR A 47 -2.58 -18.44 -3.27
N ARG A 48 -2.48 -18.41 -4.61
CA ARG A 48 -1.52 -19.24 -5.37
C ARG A 48 -0.07 -18.82 -5.11
N LEU A 49 0.19 -17.53 -4.93
CA LEU A 49 1.52 -17.03 -4.64
C LEU A 49 1.99 -17.40 -3.23
N PHE A 50 1.11 -17.39 -2.23
CA PHE A 50 1.43 -17.84 -0.89
C PHE A 50 1.63 -19.37 -0.76
N GLN A 51 1.30 -20.16 -1.78
CA GLN A 51 1.63 -21.59 -1.84
C GLN A 51 3.11 -21.85 -2.19
N ILE A 52 3.81 -20.82 -2.66
CA ILE A 52 5.25 -20.90 -2.94
C ILE A 52 5.98 -20.79 -1.61
N ASP A 53 6.82 -21.79 -1.33
CA ASP A 53 7.64 -21.78 -0.12
C ASP A 53 8.58 -20.57 -0.09
N GLY A 54 8.64 -19.90 1.06
CA GLY A 54 9.43 -18.69 1.21
C GLY A 54 8.72 -17.38 0.86
N VAL A 55 7.48 -17.38 0.34
CA VAL A 55 6.69 -16.17 0.13
C VAL A 55 6.03 -15.74 1.44
N THR A 56 6.36 -14.55 1.91
CA THR A 56 5.86 -13.99 3.18
C THR A 56 4.89 -12.84 3.00
N GLY A 57 4.87 -12.19 1.83
CA GLY A 57 3.97 -11.10 1.53
C GLY A 57 3.68 -10.98 0.04
N VAL A 58 2.47 -10.52 -0.29
CA VAL A 58 2.03 -10.26 -1.66
C VAL A 58 1.35 -8.90 -1.69
N PHE A 59 1.76 -8.06 -2.62
CA PHE A 59 1.17 -6.75 -2.83
C PHE A 59 0.79 -6.58 -4.29
N PHE A 60 -0.43 -6.14 -4.54
CA PHE A 60 -0.93 -5.81 -5.87
C PHE A 60 -1.00 -4.31 -6.04
N GLY A 61 -0.28 -3.81 -7.03
CA GLY A 61 -0.52 -2.51 -7.61
C GLY A 61 -1.49 -2.61 -8.78
N ARG A 62 -1.68 -1.52 -9.48
CA ARG A 62 -2.61 -1.44 -10.62
C ARG A 62 -2.25 -2.43 -11.74
N ASP A 63 -0.97 -2.50 -12.09
CA ASP A 63 -0.41 -3.24 -13.22
C ASP A 63 0.82 -4.09 -12.84
N PHE A 64 1.09 -4.21 -11.54
CA PHE A 64 2.22 -4.97 -11.04
C PHE A 64 1.89 -5.79 -9.79
N VAL A 65 2.70 -6.81 -9.57
CA VAL A 65 2.68 -7.67 -8.37
C VAL A 65 4.03 -7.57 -7.68
N THR A 66 4.03 -7.23 -6.40
CA THR A 66 5.23 -7.32 -5.56
C THR A 66 5.10 -8.54 -4.65
N VAL A 67 6.15 -9.34 -4.59
CA VAL A 67 6.25 -10.50 -3.70
C VAL A 67 7.38 -10.24 -2.73
N THR A 68 7.13 -10.45 -1.45
CA THR A 68 8.12 -10.41 -0.38
C THR A 68 8.48 -11.84 -0.01
N LYS A 69 9.77 -12.12 0.12
CA LYS A 69 10.29 -13.44 0.50
C LYS A 69 10.86 -13.42 1.91
N SER A 70 10.95 -14.59 2.53
CA SER A 70 11.75 -14.79 3.74
C SER A 70 13.25 -14.70 3.43
N ASP A 71 14.06 -14.35 4.42
CA ASP A 71 15.53 -14.23 4.26
C ASP A 71 16.21 -15.56 3.96
N GLU A 72 15.56 -16.68 4.27
CA GLU A 72 16.08 -18.03 4.07
C GLU A 72 16.05 -18.51 2.60
N HIS A 73 15.34 -17.82 1.73
CA HIS A 73 15.15 -18.22 0.33
C HIS A 73 15.82 -17.27 -0.65
N ASP A 74 16.32 -17.81 -1.75
CA ASP A 74 16.99 -17.04 -2.80
C ASP A 74 16.05 -16.68 -3.94
N TRP A 75 16.16 -15.43 -4.43
CA TRP A 75 15.39 -14.95 -5.56
C TRP A 75 15.63 -15.72 -6.86
N GLU A 76 16.80 -16.36 -7.02
CA GLU A 76 17.12 -17.12 -8.24
C GLU A 76 16.14 -18.27 -8.44
N VAL A 77 15.75 -18.94 -7.34
CA VAL A 77 14.78 -20.05 -7.36
C VAL A 77 13.35 -19.54 -7.38
N LEU A 78 13.01 -18.64 -6.44
CA LEU A 78 11.65 -18.11 -6.27
C LEU A 78 11.14 -17.36 -7.50
N LYS A 79 12.01 -16.60 -8.18
CA LYS A 79 11.61 -15.77 -9.32
C LYS A 79 10.98 -16.56 -10.45
N ALA A 80 11.54 -17.72 -10.77
CA ALA A 80 11.02 -18.58 -11.83
C ALA A 80 9.64 -19.16 -11.46
N GLU A 81 9.49 -19.59 -10.20
CA GLU A 81 8.26 -20.17 -9.70
C GLU A 81 7.12 -19.14 -9.59
N VAL A 82 7.43 -17.94 -9.05
CA VAL A 82 6.49 -16.82 -9.00
C VAL A 82 6.02 -16.44 -10.40
N PHE A 83 6.97 -16.37 -11.36
CA PHE A 83 6.64 -16.02 -12.75
C PHE A 83 5.73 -17.08 -13.39
N ALA A 84 6.03 -18.35 -13.20
CA ALA A 84 5.21 -19.45 -13.70
C ALA A 84 3.78 -19.39 -13.12
N LYS A 85 3.63 -19.19 -11.81
CA LYS A 85 2.32 -19.06 -11.16
C LYS A 85 1.51 -17.88 -11.66
N ILE A 86 2.16 -16.72 -11.89
CA ILE A 86 1.50 -15.54 -12.46
C ILE A 86 1.04 -15.83 -13.89
N MET A 87 1.88 -16.42 -14.72
CA MET A 87 1.54 -16.76 -16.11
C MET A 87 0.40 -17.77 -16.19
N ASP A 88 0.46 -18.83 -15.40
CA ASP A 88 -0.61 -19.86 -15.30
C ASP A 88 -1.94 -19.24 -14.86
N PHE A 89 -1.86 -18.29 -13.91
CA PHE A 89 -3.05 -17.58 -13.44
C PHE A 89 -3.70 -16.77 -14.56
N TYR A 90 -2.92 -15.96 -15.28
CA TYR A 90 -3.47 -15.17 -16.40
C TYR A 90 -3.91 -16.02 -17.61
N ALA A 91 -3.35 -17.22 -17.78
CA ALA A 91 -3.82 -18.19 -18.76
C ALA A 91 -5.18 -18.79 -18.39
N SER A 92 -5.49 -18.89 -17.10
CA SER A 92 -6.80 -19.39 -16.63
C SER A 92 -7.95 -18.40 -16.83
N GLY A 93 -7.66 -17.11 -17.06
CA GLY A 93 -8.67 -16.06 -17.26
C GLY A 93 -9.44 -15.68 -15.99
N GLU A 94 -8.91 -16.02 -14.82
CA GLU A 94 -9.49 -15.64 -13.53
C GLU A 94 -9.11 -14.21 -13.15
N ASP A 95 -9.95 -13.55 -12.34
CA ASP A 95 -9.65 -12.22 -11.78
C ASP A 95 -8.70 -12.34 -10.57
N ALA A 96 -7.71 -11.47 -10.50
CA ALA A 96 -6.70 -11.48 -9.44
C ALA A 96 -7.31 -11.28 -8.03
N VAL A 97 -8.37 -10.50 -7.96
CA VAL A 97 -9.21 -10.31 -6.77
C VAL A 97 -10.65 -10.47 -7.20
N ARG A 98 -11.36 -11.43 -6.61
CA ARG A 98 -12.80 -11.56 -6.82
C ARG A 98 -13.51 -10.55 -5.91
N LEU A 99 -13.85 -9.40 -6.47
CA LEU A 99 -14.78 -8.50 -5.81
C LEU A 99 -16.11 -9.23 -5.74
N SER A 100 -16.58 -9.52 -4.53
CA SER A 100 -17.90 -10.12 -4.35
C SER A 100 -18.94 -9.12 -4.84
N SER A 101 -19.51 -9.36 -6.00
CA SER A 101 -20.71 -8.69 -6.51
C SER A 101 -21.98 -9.20 -5.80
N SER A 102 -21.90 -9.47 -4.53
CA SER A 102 -23.03 -9.87 -3.71
C SER A 102 -23.15 -8.94 -2.53
N GLU A 103 -24.00 -8.04 -2.71
CA GLU A 103 -25.06 -7.46 -1.91
C GLU A 103 -25.25 -5.98 -2.21
N SER A 104 -25.65 -5.71 -3.46
CA SER A 104 -26.41 -4.51 -3.72
C SER A 104 -27.86 -4.78 -3.28
N SER A 105 -28.14 -4.54 -2.02
CA SER A 105 -29.49 -4.32 -1.54
C SER A 105 -29.44 -3.28 -0.44
N GLY A 106 -29.66 -2.06 -0.85
CA GLY A 106 -30.20 -1.01 0.01
C GLY A 106 -29.19 0.00 0.53
N ASN A 107 -29.34 1.18 -0.04
CA ASN A 107 -28.94 2.52 0.41
C ASN A 107 -27.52 2.98 -0.02
N ASP A 108 -27.63 3.61 -1.06
CA ASP A 108 -26.89 4.62 -1.81
C ASP A 108 -26.06 5.60 -0.97
N ASP A 109 -24.91 5.93 -1.58
CA ASP A 109 -24.33 7.25 -1.64
C ASP A 109 -23.23 7.65 -0.67
N GLU A 110 -22.42 6.80 -0.02
CA GLU A 110 -21.22 7.37 0.64
C GLU A 110 -20.05 6.40 0.92
N GLU A 111 -20.13 5.12 0.57
CA GLU A 111 -19.12 4.13 1.03
C GLU A 111 -17.90 3.92 0.12
N GLU A 112 -17.81 4.61 -1.02
CA GLU A 112 -16.84 4.25 -2.08
C GLU A 112 -15.41 4.80 -1.89
N ASP A 113 -15.22 5.75 -1.00
CA ASP A 113 -13.93 6.40 -0.75
C ASP A 113 -13.31 6.08 0.63
N GLU A 114 -13.94 5.30 1.48
CA GLU A 114 -13.43 5.02 2.83
C GLU A 114 -12.12 4.21 2.84
N ASP A 115 -11.79 3.52 1.76
CA ASP A 115 -10.61 2.66 1.66
C ASP A 115 -9.31 3.37 1.20
N ASN A 116 -9.37 4.67 0.85
CA ASN A 116 -8.16 5.44 0.55
C ASN A 116 -7.65 6.19 1.78
N PRO A 117 -6.59 5.71 2.44
CA PRO A 117 -6.07 6.33 3.66
C PRO A 117 -5.49 7.74 3.45
N ASN A 118 -5.23 8.11 2.21
CA ASN A 118 -4.73 9.45 1.84
C ASN A 118 -5.86 10.39 1.39
N ARG A 119 -7.12 9.95 1.44
CA ARG A 119 -8.25 10.82 1.12
C ARG A 119 -8.30 12.02 2.06
N ILE A 120 -8.48 13.20 1.50
CA ILE A 120 -8.70 14.42 2.28
C ILE A 120 -10.16 14.44 2.74
N LEU A 121 -10.35 14.57 4.03
CA LEU A 121 -11.67 14.66 4.66
C LEU A 121 -11.97 16.12 5.02
N GLU A 122 -13.25 16.49 5.07
CA GLU A 122 -13.66 17.82 5.52
C GLU A 122 -13.28 18.12 6.99
N THR A 123 -13.03 17.06 7.76
CA THR A 123 -12.60 17.13 9.16
C THR A 123 -11.08 17.27 9.32
N ASP A 124 -10.30 17.12 8.25
CA ASP A 124 -8.85 17.25 8.32
C ASP A 124 -8.45 18.71 8.55
N SER A 125 -7.40 18.93 9.36
CA SER A 125 -6.77 20.24 9.43
C SER A 125 -6.08 20.59 8.11
N GLU A 126 -5.87 21.87 7.84
CA GLU A 126 -5.17 22.32 6.62
C GLU A 126 -3.82 21.63 6.44
N THR A 127 -3.08 21.45 7.55
CA THR A 127 -1.80 20.75 7.57
C THR A 127 -1.96 19.27 7.16
N VAL A 128 -2.94 18.57 7.72
CA VAL A 128 -3.22 17.17 7.38
C VAL A 128 -3.65 17.01 5.94
N ALA A 129 -4.52 17.91 5.44
CA ALA A 129 -4.95 17.91 4.05
C ALA A 129 -3.76 18.09 3.09
N MET A 130 -2.85 19.00 3.39
CA MET A 130 -1.65 19.25 2.60
C MET A 130 -0.69 18.05 2.62
N ILE A 131 -0.51 17.40 3.79
CA ILE A 131 0.29 16.17 3.91
C ILE A 131 -0.30 15.07 3.03
N LYS A 132 -1.61 14.82 3.12
CA LYS A 132 -2.30 13.79 2.32
C LYS A 132 -2.21 14.06 0.82
N GLU A 133 -2.38 15.30 0.40
CA GLU A 133 -2.22 15.72 -1.00
C GLU A 133 -0.81 15.44 -1.51
N LEU A 134 0.23 15.80 -0.76
CA LEU A 134 1.62 15.53 -1.14
C LEU A 134 1.92 14.03 -1.20
N LEU A 135 1.40 13.27 -0.24
CA LEU A 135 1.53 11.81 -0.26
C LEU A 135 0.91 11.21 -1.53
N GLU A 136 -0.29 11.64 -1.92
CA GLU A 136 -1.00 11.07 -3.06
C GLU A 136 -0.42 11.53 -4.41
N THR A 137 -0.07 12.84 -4.54
CA THR A 137 0.33 13.43 -5.83
C THR A 137 1.81 13.32 -6.15
N ARG A 138 2.67 13.26 -5.13
CA ARG A 138 4.13 13.30 -5.30
C ARG A 138 4.83 12.04 -4.82
N ILE A 139 4.49 11.57 -3.64
CA ILE A 139 5.24 10.49 -2.97
C ILE A 139 4.77 9.13 -3.46
N LYS A 140 3.47 8.90 -3.49
CA LYS A 140 2.88 7.62 -3.91
C LYS A 140 3.28 7.19 -5.34
N PRO A 141 3.29 8.07 -6.36
CA PRO A 141 3.79 7.68 -7.68
C PRO A 141 5.25 7.20 -7.66
N ALA A 142 6.13 7.90 -6.95
CA ALA A 142 7.54 7.51 -6.84
C ALA A 142 7.71 6.18 -6.11
N VAL A 143 6.96 5.96 -5.04
CA VAL A 143 6.96 4.70 -4.28
C VAL A 143 6.40 3.54 -5.13
N ALA A 144 5.40 3.81 -5.97
CA ALA A 144 4.80 2.82 -6.86
C ALA A 144 5.77 2.37 -7.97
N GLU A 145 6.66 3.24 -8.47
CA GLU A 145 7.71 2.87 -9.43
C GLU A 145 8.65 1.78 -8.87
N ASP A 146 8.88 1.80 -7.55
CA ASP A 146 9.66 0.79 -6.85
C ASP A 146 8.84 -0.44 -6.41
N GLY A 147 7.54 -0.47 -6.73
CA GLY A 147 6.63 -1.57 -6.42
C GLY A 147 6.10 -1.56 -4.99
N GLY A 148 6.06 -0.39 -4.36
CA GLY A 148 5.49 -0.16 -3.04
C GLY A 148 4.26 0.73 -3.07
N ASP A 149 3.79 1.06 -1.87
CA ASP A 149 2.71 2.02 -1.62
C ASP A 149 2.91 2.69 -0.26
N ILE A 150 2.29 3.85 -0.09
CA ILE A 150 2.35 4.65 1.13
C ILE A 150 0.96 5.10 1.54
N ALA A 151 0.65 4.91 2.82
CA ALA A 151 -0.61 5.29 3.42
C ALA A 151 -0.38 6.25 4.61
N PHE A 152 -1.12 7.33 4.64
CA PHE A 152 -1.19 8.20 5.80
C PHE A 152 -1.86 7.48 6.97
N LYS A 153 -1.35 7.65 8.19
CA LYS A 153 -1.93 7.10 9.41
C LYS A 153 -2.34 8.18 10.41
N LYS A 154 -1.39 9.03 10.76
CA LYS A 154 -1.60 10.07 11.77
C LYS A 154 -0.60 11.21 11.58
N PHE A 155 -0.98 12.41 11.95
CA PHE A 155 -0.07 13.52 12.18
C PHE A 155 -0.15 13.92 13.65
N ASP A 156 0.99 14.02 14.30
CA ASP A 156 1.11 14.53 15.65
C ASP A 156 1.48 16.01 15.59
N GLU A 157 0.52 16.87 15.91
CA GLU A 157 0.68 18.33 15.80
C GLU A 157 1.64 18.90 16.86
N GLU A 158 1.74 18.26 18.03
CA GLU A 158 2.62 18.73 19.10
C GLU A 158 4.10 18.46 18.77
N GLU A 159 4.38 17.26 18.27
CA GLU A 159 5.72 16.83 17.91
C GLU A 159 6.09 17.21 16.47
N GLY A 160 5.10 17.45 15.60
CA GLY A 160 5.29 17.68 14.18
C GLY A 160 5.67 16.39 13.43
N VAL A 161 5.22 15.23 13.90
CA VAL A 161 5.60 13.92 13.35
C VAL A 161 4.46 13.32 12.52
N VAL A 162 4.78 12.92 11.28
CA VAL A 162 3.87 12.22 10.39
C VAL A 162 4.10 10.72 10.48
N TYR A 163 3.07 9.97 10.78
CA TYR A 163 3.09 8.51 10.79
C TYR A 163 2.55 7.98 9.45
N VAL A 164 3.34 7.18 8.76
CA VAL A 164 3.00 6.61 7.46
C VAL A 164 3.19 5.09 7.47
N GLN A 165 2.29 4.38 6.82
CA GLN A 165 2.44 2.94 6.60
C GLN A 165 3.02 2.70 5.22
N LEU A 166 4.18 2.06 5.16
CA LEU A 166 4.79 1.58 3.92
C LEU A 166 4.29 0.17 3.63
N ARG A 167 4.07 -0.15 2.36
CA ARG A 167 3.55 -1.44 1.88
C ARG A 167 4.35 -1.91 0.66
N GLY A 168 4.23 -3.21 0.35
CA GLY A 168 4.87 -3.80 -0.83
C GLY A 168 6.40 -3.85 -0.72
N ALA A 169 7.12 -3.45 -1.76
CA ALA A 169 8.59 -3.50 -1.79
C ALA A 169 9.26 -2.58 -0.74
N CYS A 170 8.53 -1.60 -0.22
CA CYS A 170 9.04 -0.66 0.79
C CYS A 170 8.91 -1.20 2.22
N ASP A 171 8.15 -2.29 2.41
CA ASP A 171 7.98 -2.95 3.70
C ASP A 171 9.11 -3.98 3.90
N GLY A 172 9.86 -3.83 5.00
CA GLY A 172 10.87 -4.81 5.41
C GLY A 172 12.25 -4.72 4.77
N CYS A 173 12.57 -3.68 4.00
CA CYS A 173 13.92 -3.49 3.46
C CYS A 173 14.70 -2.41 4.22
N PRO A 174 15.65 -2.76 5.12
CA PRO A 174 16.30 -1.79 6.00
C PRO A 174 17.03 -0.66 5.28
N SER A 175 17.64 -0.94 4.14
CA SER A 175 18.42 0.06 3.38
C SER A 175 17.55 1.00 2.55
N SER A 176 16.49 0.49 1.94
CA SER A 176 15.54 1.31 1.16
C SER A 176 14.62 2.13 2.08
N THR A 177 14.27 1.59 3.24
CA THR A 177 13.45 2.30 4.24
C THR A 177 14.13 3.58 4.72
N VAL A 178 15.43 3.58 4.97
CA VAL A 178 16.17 4.77 5.42
C VAL A 178 16.23 5.84 4.33
N THR A 179 16.56 5.46 3.10
CA THR A 179 16.68 6.40 1.98
C THR A 179 15.31 6.96 1.57
N LEU A 180 14.31 6.09 1.47
CA LEU A 180 12.94 6.48 1.16
C LEU A 180 12.35 7.38 2.25
N LYS A 181 12.52 6.99 3.52
CA LYS A 181 12.10 7.80 4.67
C LYS A 181 12.69 9.20 4.60
N SER A 182 14.01 9.31 4.40
CA SER A 182 14.67 10.62 4.30
C SER A 182 14.19 11.44 3.11
N GLY A 183 13.87 10.80 1.98
CA GLY A 183 13.30 11.46 0.81
C GLY A 183 11.89 12.00 1.09
N ILE A 184 11.03 11.20 1.71
CA ILE A 184 9.67 11.58 2.11
C ILE A 184 9.73 12.71 3.15
N GLU A 185 10.57 12.55 4.17
CA GLU A 185 10.76 13.53 5.25
C GLU A 185 11.20 14.89 4.70
N ASN A 186 12.24 14.92 3.86
CA ASN A 186 12.71 16.15 3.24
C ASN A 186 11.64 16.82 2.36
N MET A 187 10.85 16.03 1.63
CA MET A 187 9.78 16.56 0.78
C MET A 187 8.66 17.16 1.64
N LEU A 188 8.20 16.44 2.66
CA LEU A 188 7.13 16.94 3.54
C LEU A 188 7.59 18.18 4.31
N MET A 189 8.79 18.18 4.89
CA MET A 189 9.36 19.35 5.60
C MET A 189 9.55 20.56 4.71
N HIS A 190 9.78 20.34 3.41
CA HIS A 190 9.95 21.45 2.46
C HIS A 190 8.63 22.17 2.16
N TYR A 191 7.53 21.42 2.03
CA TYR A 191 6.22 21.98 1.67
C TYR A 191 5.33 22.27 2.87
N VAL A 192 5.53 21.58 3.99
CA VAL A 192 4.73 21.68 5.22
C VAL A 192 5.65 22.00 6.39
N PRO A 193 5.81 23.27 6.75
CA PRO A 193 6.76 23.70 7.79
C PRO A 193 6.50 23.10 9.18
N GLU A 194 5.26 22.68 9.45
CA GLU A 194 4.83 22.04 10.70
C GLU A 194 5.41 20.64 10.86
N VAL A 195 5.79 19.98 9.76
CA VAL A 195 6.38 18.64 9.78
C VAL A 195 7.85 18.73 10.15
N LYS A 196 8.22 18.01 11.20
CA LYS A 196 9.61 17.90 11.71
C LYS A 196 10.21 16.52 11.48
N GLY A 197 9.38 15.52 11.17
CA GLY A 197 9.85 14.17 10.91
C GLY A 197 8.78 13.24 10.40
N VAL A 198 9.24 12.09 9.86
CA VAL A 198 8.37 11.01 9.37
C VAL A 198 8.75 9.72 10.04
N VAL A 199 7.77 8.96 10.54
CA VAL A 199 7.98 7.68 11.22
C VAL A 199 7.12 6.60 10.55
N PRO A 200 7.71 5.44 10.23
CA PRO A 200 6.94 4.30 9.78
C PRO A 200 5.97 3.82 10.87
N TRP A 201 4.72 3.56 10.47
CA TRP A 201 3.72 2.97 11.35
C TRP A 201 3.87 1.45 11.36
N GLU A 202 4.21 0.87 12.50
CA GLU A 202 4.42 -0.58 12.66
C GLU A 202 3.18 -1.36 13.12
N GLY A 203 1.98 -0.79 12.96
CA GLY A 203 0.70 -1.39 13.38
C GLY A 203 0.29 -0.97 14.80
N ASP A 204 -0.91 -1.42 15.22
CA ASP A 204 -1.46 -1.19 16.55
C ASP A 204 -0.80 -2.11 17.63
N LYS A 205 0.49 -2.33 17.55
CA LYS A 205 1.22 -2.73 18.75
C LYS A 205 1.10 -1.54 19.68
N GLU A 206 0.40 -1.72 20.79
CA GLU A 206 0.49 -0.79 21.92
C GLU A 206 1.95 -0.45 22.07
N MET A 207 2.29 0.79 21.77
CA MET A 207 3.66 1.29 21.91
C MET A 207 3.90 1.26 23.40
N ASP A 208 4.58 0.20 23.87
CA ASP A 208 4.97 0.06 25.25
C ASP A 208 5.73 1.35 25.60
N LEU A 209 5.29 2.02 26.65
CA LEU A 209 5.92 3.24 27.20
C LEU A 209 7.42 3.08 27.45
N LEU A 210 7.93 1.85 27.39
CA LEU A 210 9.34 1.48 27.50
C LEU A 210 10.13 1.77 26.21
N ASP A 211 9.55 1.61 25.02
CA ASP A 211 10.22 1.90 23.74
C ASP A 211 10.37 3.41 23.50
N MET A 212 9.42 4.23 23.97
CA MET A 212 9.55 5.69 23.94
C MET A 212 10.71 6.20 24.84
N ALA A 213 10.93 5.55 25.98
CA ALA A 213 11.98 5.95 26.89
C ALA A 213 13.38 5.63 26.36
N ASP A 214 13.54 4.59 25.54
CA ASP A 214 14.82 4.23 24.94
C ASP A 214 15.16 5.11 23.73
N LEU A 215 14.17 5.54 22.93
CA LEU A 215 14.37 6.50 21.84
C LEU A 215 14.83 7.87 22.36
N MET A 216 14.34 8.29 23.53
CA MET A 216 14.77 9.55 24.17
C MET A 216 16.15 9.46 24.86
N ARG A 217 16.60 8.27 25.23
CA ARG A 217 17.95 8.08 25.85
C ARG A 217 19.10 8.00 24.85
N GLY A 218 18.81 7.75 23.56
CA GLY A 218 19.83 7.60 22.51
C GLY A 218 20.35 8.90 21.89
N ARG A 219 19.96 10.07 22.42
CA ARG A 219 20.46 11.39 21.99
C ARG A 219 21.22 12.07 23.12
N SER A 220 22.42 11.56 23.40
CA SER A 220 23.46 12.30 24.13
C SER A 220 24.81 12.04 23.49
#